data_d13f78f0b38e2e463cb81c43d4c8ca06
#
_entry.id   d13f78f0b38e2e463cb81c43d4c8ca06
#
_cell.length_a   1.000
_cell.length_b   1.000
_cell.length_c   1.000
_cell.angle_alpha   90.00
_cell.angle_beta   90.00
_cell.angle_gamma   90.00
#
_symmetry.space_group_name_H-M   'P 1'
#
loop_
_entity.id
_entity.type
_entity.pdbx_description
1 polymer ?
#
loop_
_entity_poly.entity_id
_entity_poly.type
_entity_poly.pdbx_seq_one_letter_code
_entity_poly.pdbx_strand_id
1 'polypeptide(L)'
;MRKVKFEDGEFYHIYNRGTDKRVVFMNESDYHRFLYLLYACNDSAPLVNSQHYYRGPASIAFETRKRDLLIDILCFCLMSNHYHLLVKQRQGGSIPTFIQKLGTGYTMYFNTKYKRNGVLFQGKFKAIHVDKEAYFQHLTRYIHLNPAE
;
A
#
# COMPACT_ATOMS: atom_id res chain seq x y z
N MET A 1 0.18 13.27 16.00
CA MET A 1 -0.61 14.04 15.02
C MET A 1 0.15 14.08 13.68
N ARG A 2 -0.53 13.82 12.58
CA ARG A 2 0.11 13.88 11.26
C ARG A 2 0.34 15.34 10.87
N LYS A 3 1.59 15.66 10.49
CA LYS A 3 1.94 17.03 10.09
C LYS A 3 1.62 17.31 8.61
N VAL A 4 1.49 16.27 7.78
CA VAL A 4 1.28 16.43 6.34
C VAL A 4 -0.22 16.50 6.04
N LYS A 5 -0.59 17.54 5.30
CA LYS A 5 -1.94 17.72 4.76
C LYS A 5 -1.93 17.25 3.30
N PHE A 6 -2.86 16.37 2.95
CA PHE A 6 -2.94 15.84 1.59
C PHE A 6 -3.77 16.78 0.71
N GLU A 7 -3.19 17.19 -0.40
CA GLU A 7 -3.83 18.06 -1.40
C GLU A 7 -4.04 17.29 -2.71
N ASP A 8 -5.14 17.59 -3.39
CA ASP A 8 -5.49 16.93 -4.63
C ASP A 8 -4.48 17.24 -5.72
N GLY A 9 -4.10 16.21 -6.48
CA GLY A 9 -3.13 16.34 -7.56
C GLY A 9 -1.67 16.32 -7.12
N GLU A 10 -1.40 16.30 -5.81
CA GLU A 10 -0.05 16.33 -5.27
C GLU A 10 0.48 14.92 -5.01
N PHE A 11 1.81 14.80 -4.92
CA PHE A 11 2.52 13.53 -4.78
C PHE A 11 3.03 13.35 -3.35
N TYR A 12 2.98 12.10 -2.87
CA TYR A 12 3.39 11.77 -1.50
C TYR A 12 4.16 10.45 -1.48
N HIS A 13 5.25 10.45 -0.71
CA HIS A 13 5.94 9.23 -0.34
C HIS A 13 5.31 8.68 0.93
N ILE A 14 4.71 7.51 0.81
CA ILE A 14 4.01 6.81 1.90
C ILE A 14 4.83 5.60 2.30
N TYR A 15 4.99 5.38 3.60
CA TYR A 15 5.70 4.21 4.09
C TYR A 15 5.22 3.82 5.48
N ASN A 16 5.42 2.56 5.82
CA ASN A 16 5.19 2.04 7.17
C ASN A 16 5.99 0.75 7.35
N ARG A 17 6.14 0.32 8.59
CA ARG A 17 6.88 -0.90 8.92
C ARG A 17 6.11 -1.74 9.95
N GLY A 18 6.50 -3.01 10.09
CA GLY A 18 5.94 -3.89 11.10
C GLY A 18 6.22 -3.41 12.53
N THR A 19 5.29 -3.66 13.43
CA THR A 19 5.45 -3.39 14.86
C THR A 19 6.70 -4.09 15.37
N ASP A 20 7.51 -3.37 16.15
CA ASP A 20 8.79 -3.88 16.67
C ASP A 20 9.75 -4.34 15.55
N LYS A 21 9.64 -3.73 14.38
CA LYS A 21 10.43 -4.06 13.18
C LYS A 21 10.23 -5.51 12.71
N ARG A 22 9.11 -6.13 13.07
CA ARG A 22 8.84 -7.52 12.69
C ARG A 22 8.69 -7.67 11.18
N VAL A 23 8.99 -8.85 10.68
CA VAL A 23 8.75 -9.23 9.29
C VAL A 23 7.25 -9.26 9.03
N VAL A 24 6.80 -8.60 7.95
CA VAL A 24 5.41 -8.55 7.53
C VAL A 24 5.17 -9.29 6.22
N PHE A 25 6.24 -9.65 5.51
CA PHE A 25 6.19 -10.52 4.33
C PHE A 25 7.08 -11.72 4.60
N MET A 26 6.46 -12.84 4.99
CA MET A 26 7.20 -14.05 5.41
C MET A 26 7.61 -14.90 4.21
N ASN A 27 6.85 -14.85 3.14
CA ASN A 27 7.10 -15.64 1.92
C ASN A 27 6.49 -14.95 0.71
N GLU A 28 6.70 -15.55 -0.45
CA GLU A 28 6.27 -14.99 -1.74
C GLU A 28 4.75 -14.76 -1.81
N SER A 29 3.95 -15.65 -1.20
CA SER A 29 2.50 -15.50 -1.22
C SER A 29 2.02 -14.26 -0.45
N ASP A 30 2.77 -13.83 0.56
CA ASP A 30 2.47 -12.60 1.31
C ASP A 30 2.71 -11.36 0.44
N TYR A 31 3.82 -11.34 -0.31
CA TYR A 31 4.08 -10.26 -1.28
C TYR A 31 2.96 -10.20 -2.34
N HIS A 32 2.57 -11.34 -2.89
CA HIS A 32 1.51 -11.40 -3.89
C HIS A 32 0.18 -10.91 -3.33
N ARG A 33 -0.15 -11.26 -2.09
CA ARG A 33 -1.38 -10.77 -1.46
C ARG A 33 -1.36 -9.26 -1.29
N PHE A 34 -0.24 -8.70 -0.87
CA PHE A 34 -0.12 -7.25 -0.72
C PHE A 34 -0.25 -6.54 -2.08
N LEU A 35 0.40 -7.06 -3.12
CA LEU A 35 0.25 -6.53 -4.48
C LEU A 35 -1.20 -6.58 -4.96
N TYR A 36 -1.88 -7.69 -4.71
CA TYR A 36 -3.31 -7.78 -5.03
C TYR A 36 -4.12 -6.70 -4.29
N LEU A 37 -3.82 -6.48 -3.02
CA LEU A 37 -4.53 -5.47 -2.23
C LEU A 37 -4.20 -4.04 -2.67
N LEU A 38 -2.99 -3.77 -3.16
CA LEU A 38 -2.69 -2.48 -3.79
C LEU A 38 -3.67 -2.20 -4.94
N TYR A 39 -4.01 -3.22 -5.68
CA TYR A 39 -5.01 -3.14 -6.76
C TYR A 39 -6.44 -3.07 -6.21
N ALA A 40 -6.83 -4.05 -5.40
CA ALA A 40 -8.22 -4.23 -4.95
C ALA A 40 -8.70 -3.10 -4.03
N CYS A 41 -7.82 -2.56 -3.18
CA CYS A 41 -8.15 -1.47 -2.27
C CYS A 41 -8.19 -0.11 -2.96
N ASN A 42 -7.65 0.00 -4.17
CA ASN A 42 -7.63 1.25 -4.93
C ASN A 42 -8.93 1.44 -5.71
N ASP A 43 -10.02 1.50 -4.96
CA ASP A 43 -11.37 1.64 -5.49
C ASP A 43 -12.23 2.26 -4.40
N SER A 44 -13.11 3.17 -4.76
CA SER A 44 -14.05 3.79 -3.81
C SER A 44 -15.10 2.79 -3.31
N ALA A 45 -15.39 1.74 -4.09
CA ALA A 45 -16.32 0.69 -3.69
C ALA A 45 -15.76 -0.13 -2.53
N PRO A 46 -16.63 -0.67 -1.65
CA PRO A 46 -16.19 -1.55 -0.57
C PRO A 46 -15.42 -2.76 -1.09
N LEU A 47 -14.41 -3.18 -0.33
CA LEU A 47 -13.66 -4.39 -0.62
C LEU A 47 -14.54 -5.61 -0.29
N VAL A 48 -15.06 -6.27 -1.31
CA VAL A 48 -15.92 -7.44 -1.14
C VAL A 48 -15.01 -8.65 -0.93
N ASN A 49 -14.94 -9.11 0.30
CA ASN A 49 -14.31 -10.38 0.74
C ASN A 49 -13.19 -10.90 -0.17
N SER A 50 -12.07 -10.21 -0.18
CA SER A 50 -10.93 -10.47 -1.08
C SER A 50 -10.41 -11.90 -1.02
N GLN A 51 -10.66 -12.62 0.09
CA GLN A 51 -10.21 -13.99 0.24
C GLN A 51 -10.90 -14.95 -0.73
N HIS A 52 -12.16 -14.66 -1.11
CA HIS A 52 -12.91 -15.51 -2.04
C HIS A 52 -12.55 -15.26 -3.51
N TYR A 53 -12.07 -14.08 -3.83
CA TYR A 53 -11.83 -13.69 -5.23
C TYR A 53 -10.37 -13.75 -5.64
N TYR A 54 -9.46 -13.72 -4.69
CA TYR A 54 -8.03 -13.79 -5.01
C TYR A 54 -7.62 -15.24 -5.31
N ARG A 55 -7.26 -15.48 -6.54
CA ARG A 55 -6.81 -16.80 -7.04
C ARG A 55 -5.37 -16.76 -7.56
N GLY A 56 -4.56 -15.83 -7.04
CA GLY A 56 -3.19 -15.61 -7.47
C GLY A 56 -3.05 -14.36 -8.34
N PRO A 57 -1.81 -14.00 -8.75
CA PRO A 57 -1.54 -12.78 -9.51
C PRO A 57 -2.33 -12.68 -10.82
N ALA A 58 -2.59 -13.80 -11.47
CA ALA A 58 -3.32 -13.83 -12.75
C ALA A 58 -4.78 -13.38 -12.61
N SER A 59 -5.38 -13.44 -11.42
CA SER A 59 -6.77 -13.03 -11.22
C SER A 59 -6.97 -11.53 -11.47
N ILE A 60 -5.94 -10.73 -11.32
CA ILE A 60 -5.99 -9.28 -11.56
C ILE A 60 -6.19 -8.98 -13.05
N ALA A 61 -5.55 -9.75 -13.92
CA ALA A 61 -5.58 -9.54 -15.37
C ALA A 61 -6.97 -9.71 -15.99
N PHE A 62 -7.87 -10.40 -15.31
CA PHE A 62 -9.21 -10.68 -15.81
C PHE A 62 -10.29 -9.81 -15.18
N GLU A 63 -9.92 -8.83 -14.37
CA GLU A 63 -10.86 -7.90 -13.78
C GLU A 63 -11.35 -6.92 -14.85
N THR A 64 -12.64 -7.01 -15.19
CA THR A 64 -13.26 -6.15 -16.20
C THR A 64 -14.17 -5.08 -15.61
N ARG A 65 -14.38 -5.09 -14.29
CA ARG A 65 -15.26 -4.13 -13.62
C ARG A 65 -14.66 -2.72 -13.70
N LYS A 66 -15.50 -1.75 -14.03
CA LYS A 66 -15.10 -0.35 -13.98
C LYS A 66 -14.75 0.03 -12.54
N ARG A 67 -13.60 0.65 -12.36
CA ARG A 67 -13.08 1.03 -11.05
C ARG A 67 -13.07 2.54 -10.90
N ASP A 68 -13.37 3.00 -9.70
CA ASP A 68 -13.24 4.39 -9.31
C ASP A 68 -12.01 4.52 -8.40
N LEU A 69 -10.87 4.84 -9.02
CA LEU A 69 -9.57 4.85 -8.34
C LEU A 69 -9.49 5.94 -7.28
N LEU A 70 -9.00 5.59 -6.11
CA LEU A 70 -8.74 6.52 -5.02
C LEU A 70 -7.46 7.32 -5.24
N ILE A 71 -6.41 6.67 -5.74
CA ILE A 71 -5.08 7.26 -5.92
C ILE A 71 -4.46 6.77 -7.22
N ASP A 72 -3.39 7.43 -7.63
CA ASP A 72 -2.48 6.90 -8.65
C ASP A 72 -1.23 6.38 -7.94
N ILE A 73 -0.86 5.14 -8.20
CA ILE A 73 0.37 4.53 -7.66
C ILE A 73 1.44 4.61 -8.74
N LEU A 74 2.51 5.36 -8.48
CA LEU A 74 3.58 5.57 -9.45
C LEU A 74 4.67 4.51 -9.34
N CYS A 75 5.06 4.19 -8.11
CA CYS A 75 6.01 3.11 -7.85
C CYS A 75 5.88 2.61 -6.42
N PHE A 76 6.44 1.44 -6.17
CA PHE A 76 6.40 0.83 -4.84
C PHE A 76 7.63 -0.05 -4.63
N CYS A 77 7.94 -0.29 -3.36
CA CYS A 77 8.97 -1.23 -2.94
C CYS A 77 8.49 -1.95 -1.69
N LEU A 78 8.56 -3.29 -1.70
CA LEU A 78 8.18 -4.13 -0.57
C LEU A 78 9.43 -4.81 -0.03
N MET A 79 9.84 -4.42 1.17
CA MET A 79 10.91 -5.07 1.92
C MET A 79 10.30 -6.02 2.95
N SER A 80 11.09 -6.93 3.51
CA SER A 80 10.56 -7.97 4.41
C SER A 80 9.76 -7.43 5.58
N ASN A 81 10.10 -6.24 6.10
CA ASN A 81 9.45 -5.68 7.29
C ASN A 81 8.85 -4.28 7.09
N HIS A 82 8.87 -3.75 5.86
CA HIS A 82 8.32 -2.42 5.57
C HIS A 82 8.01 -2.26 4.08
N TYR A 83 7.27 -1.20 3.76
CA TYR A 83 6.96 -0.87 2.37
C TYR A 83 7.11 0.64 2.11
N HIS A 84 7.35 0.99 0.85
CA HIS A 84 7.37 2.35 0.34
C HIS A 84 6.44 2.43 -0.87
N LEU A 85 5.64 3.50 -0.92
CA LEU A 85 4.78 3.81 -2.06
C LEU A 85 5.00 5.27 -2.46
N LEU A 86 5.06 5.53 -3.76
CA LEU A 86 4.95 6.89 -4.29
C LEU A 86 3.59 7.01 -4.96
N VAL A 87 2.75 7.90 -4.44
CA VAL A 87 1.36 8.00 -4.85
C VAL A 87 0.96 9.45 -5.12
N LYS A 88 -0.08 9.62 -5.93
CA LYS A 88 -0.71 10.91 -6.18
C LYS A 88 -2.14 10.87 -5.65
N GLN A 89 -2.55 11.89 -4.91
CA GLN A 89 -3.93 12.00 -4.45
C GLN A 89 -4.83 12.47 -5.59
N ARG A 90 -5.92 11.74 -5.81
CA ARG A 90 -6.88 12.10 -6.86
C ARG A 90 -7.96 13.04 -6.34
N GLN A 91 -8.46 12.78 -5.12
CA GLN A 91 -9.51 13.61 -4.51
C GLN A 91 -9.42 13.57 -2.98
N GLY A 92 -10.05 14.54 -2.33
CA GLY A 92 -9.93 14.75 -0.88
C GLY A 92 -10.16 13.48 -0.06
N GLY A 93 -9.23 13.20 0.85
CA GLY A 93 -9.30 12.05 1.75
C GLY A 93 -8.94 10.71 1.13
N SER A 94 -8.60 10.66 -0.15
CA SER A 94 -8.39 9.38 -0.86
C SER A 94 -7.16 8.60 -0.39
N ILE A 95 -6.05 9.28 -0.08
CA ILE A 95 -4.85 8.59 0.45
C ILE A 95 -5.13 7.91 1.79
N PRO A 96 -5.65 8.61 2.81
CA PRO A 96 -5.99 7.96 4.07
C PRO A 96 -6.98 6.80 3.90
N THR A 97 -8.00 6.95 3.06
CA THR A 97 -8.98 5.90 2.78
C THR A 97 -8.31 4.68 2.17
N PHE A 98 -7.47 4.88 1.16
CA PHE A 98 -6.74 3.79 0.51
C PHE A 98 -5.83 3.05 1.51
N ILE A 99 -5.03 3.79 2.28
CA ILE A 99 -4.08 3.18 3.23
C ILE A 99 -4.83 2.45 4.35
N GLN A 100 -5.97 2.95 4.79
CA GLN A 100 -6.80 2.26 5.79
C GLN A 100 -7.31 0.92 5.24
N LYS A 101 -7.83 0.91 4.02
CA LYS A 101 -8.29 -0.32 3.36
C LYS A 101 -7.15 -1.33 3.19
N LEU A 102 -6.02 -0.86 2.70
CA LEU A 102 -4.83 -1.70 2.49
C LEU A 102 -4.33 -2.30 3.81
N GLY A 103 -4.15 -1.45 4.83
CA GLY A 103 -3.65 -1.89 6.14
C GLY A 103 -4.58 -2.88 6.82
N THR A 104 -5.88 -2.60 6.82
CA THR A 104 -6.88 -3.49 7.39
C THR A 104 -6.93 -4.82 6.63
N GLY A 105 -6.99 -4.78 5.31
CA GLY A 105 -7.07 -5.99 4.49
C GLY A 105 -5.86 -6.88 4.64
N TYR A 106 -4.66 -6.31 4.61
CA TYR A 106 -3.43 -7.08 4.76
C TYR A 106 -3.25 -7.61 6.18
N THR A 107 -3.56 -6.81 7.21
CA THR A 107 -3.46 -7.26 8.61
C THR A 107 -4.41 -8.44 8.88
N MET A 108 -5.64 -8.38 8.38
CA MET A 108 -6.58 -9.49 8.50
C MET A 108 -6.07 -10.77 7.82
N TYR A 109 -5.55 -10.63 6.61
CA TYR A 109 -4.92 -11.75 5.90
C TYR A 109 -3.77 -12.36 6.70
N PHE A 110 -2.83 -11.52 7.15
CA PHE A 110 -1.64 -11.96 7.87
C PHE A 110 -2.01 -12.63 9.20
N ASN A 111 -2.90 -12.01 9.97
CA ASN A 111 -3.33 -12.54 11.26
C ASN A 111 -4.07 -13.86 11.12
N THR A 112 -4.91 -14.01 10.10
CA THR A 112 -5.60 -15.28 9.83
C THR A 112 -4.59 -16.37 9.44
N LYS A 113 -3.68 -16.04 8.53
CA LYS A 113 -2.69 -17.02 8.04
C LYS A 113 -1.75 -17.49 9.13
N TYR A 114 -1.26 -16.58 9.97
CA TYR A 114 -0.24 -16.86 10.99
C TYR A 114 -0.81 -16.99 12.40
N LYS A 115 -2.14 -17.07 12.53
CA LYS A 115 -2.86 -17.30 13.80
C LYS A 115 -2.42 -16.30 14.89
N ARG A 116 -2.43 -15.02 14.56
CA ARG A 116 -2.09 -13.95 15.49
C ARG A 116 -3.22 -12.92 15.59
N ASN A 117 -3.14 -12.08 16.63
CA ASN A 117 -4.07 -11.01 16.88
C ASN A 117 -3.32 -9.66 16.99
N GLY A 118 -4.07 -8.58 16.84
CA GLY A 118 -3.55 -7.23 17.07
C GLY A 118 -2.94 -6.59 15.85
N VAL A 119 -2.36 -5.42 16.08
CA VAL A 119 -1.80 -4.60 15.00
C VAL A 119 -0.59 -5.26 14.37
N LEU A 120 -0.47 -5.11 13.06
CA LEU A 120 0.67 -5.61 12.30
C LEU A 120 1.67 -4.49 12.01
N PHE A 121 1.18 -3.33 11.57
CA PHE A 121 2.03 -2.19 11.26
C PHE A 121 2.14 -1.24 12.46
N GLN A 122 3.29 -0.58 12.57
CA GLN A 122 3.60 0.30 13.69
C GLN A 122 2.91 1.65 13.55
N GLY A 123 1.76 1.80 14.22
CA GLY A 123 1.03 3.05 14.24
C GLY A 123 0.53 3.50 12.88
N LYS A 124 0.26 4.79 12.76
CA LYS A 124 -0.18 5.39 11.51
C LYS A 124 0.94 5.39 10.49
N PHE A 125 0.60 5.23 9.22
CA PHE A 125 1.57 5.35 8.13
C PHE A 125 2.25 6.72 8.13
N LYS A 126 3.47 6.76 7.62
CA LYS A 126 4.25 7.99 7.44
C LYS A 126 4.01 8.53 6.03
N ALA A 127 4.05 9.86 5.90
CA ALA A 127 3.86 10.53 4.61
C ALA A 127 4.80 11.74 4.52
N ILE A 128 5.43 11.89 3.35
CA ILE A 128 6.27 13.04 3.01
C ILE A 128 5.74 13.61 1.70
N HIS A 129 5.46 14.92 1.68
CA HIS A 129 5.06 15.62 0.46
C HIS A 129 6.23 15.70 -0.51
N VAL A 130 6.02 15.32 -1.76
CA VAL A 130 7.04 15.34 -2.81
C VAL A 130 6.70 16.51 -3.74
N ASP A 131 7.27 17.69 -3.45
CA ASP A 131 6.94 18.95 -4.13
C ASP A 131 8.02 19.45 -5.09
N LYS A 132 9.21 18.80 -5.11
CA LYS A 132 10.34 19.18 -5.97
C LYS A 132 10.67 18.05 -6.93
N GLU A 133 10.87 18.38 -8.19
CA GLU A 133 11.17 17.40 -9.22
C GLU A 133 12.48 16.62 -8.94
N ALA A 134 13.50 17.30 -8.46
CA ALA A 134 14.75 16.64 -8.09
C ALA A 134 14.53 15.59 -6.99
N TYR A 135 13.73 15.90 -5.99
CA TYR A 135 13.38 14.96 -4.93
C TYR A 135 12.51 13.80 -5.47
N PHE A 136 11.58 14.11 -6.36
CA PHE A 136 10.75 13.11 -7.04
C PHE A 136 11.61 12.09 -7.79
N GLN A 137 12.55 12.57 -8.61
CA GLN A 137 13.45 11.70 -9.38
C GLN A 137 14.34 10.86 -8.45
N HIS A 138 14.90 11.48 -7.42
CA HIS A 138 15.74 10.79 -6.45
C HIS A 138 14.95 9.70 -5.72
N LEU A 139 13.74 10.01 -5.28
CA LEU A 139 12.88 9.08 -4.56
C LEU A 139 12.46 7.91 -5.45
N THR A 140 12.09 8.17 -6.69
CA THR A 140 11.73 7.11 -7.65
C THR A 140 12.89 6.13 -7.81
N ARG A 141 14.10 6.66 -7.99
CA ARG A 141 15.31 5.83 -8.08
C ARG A 141 15.55 5.04 -6.79
N TYR A 142 15.45 5.70 -5.64
CA TYR A 142 15.64 5.08 -4.33
C TYR A 142 14.66 3.92 -4.14
N ILE A 143 13.38 4.11 -4.42
CA ILE A 143 12.36 3.08 -4.28
C ILE A 143 12.65 1.89 -5.19
N HIS A 144 13.04 2.13 -6.44
CA HIS A 144 13.33 1.06 -7.39
C HIS A 144 14.61 0.29 -7.05
N LEU A 145 15.61 0.94 -6.46
CA LEU A 145 16.90 0.31 -6.12
C LEU A 145 16.91 -0.32 -4.73
N ASN A 146 15.99 0.07 -3.85
CA ASN A 146 15.95 -0.38 -2.46
C ASN A 146 16.00 -1.92 -2.31
N PRO A 147 15.28 -2.71 -3.13
CA PRO A 147 15.34 -4.17 -3.01
C PRO A 147 16.69 -4.78 -3.41
N ALA A 148 17.57 -4.02 -4.04
CA ALA A 148 18.88 -4.49 -4.48
C ALA A 148 19.98 -4.26 -3.43
N GLU A 149 19.71 -3.51 -2.37
CA GLU A 149 20.59 -3.27 -1.23
C GLU A 149 20.19 -4.23 -0.10
#